data_fcb5aa70210fbd702459ff804934ed24
#
_entry.id   fcb5aa70210fbd702459ff804934ed24
#
_cell.length_a   1.000
_cell.length_b   1.000
_cell.length_c   1.000
_cell.angle_alpha   90.00
_cell.angle_beta   90.00
_cell.angle_gamma   90.00
#
_symmetry.space_group_name_H-M   'P 1'
#
loop_
_entity.id
_entity.type
_entity.pdbx_description
1 polymer ?
#
loop_
_entity_poly.entity_id
_entity_poly.type
_entity_poly.pdbx_seq_one_letter_code
_entity_poly.pdbx_strand_id
1 'polypeptide(L)'
;VKNKSSILLVRGERHLPGRLNKLALAAAFAALILIIILIVTFVSADKMMRIERKPLAGFASNIMPDYQLASFPSLDEQTRLSGWFFQTAQPATSTIILVHDNGNNRLQFDLDSPALFEFLISQNFNVLAFDLRNSGKSEGQLSTYGYAEWEDVLAAIKYVRQYSATSDVVLYGIGSGVSAALMAWQELPAAGSTENAESVSDNELGFDRGYIRAVILDTPAISPDEYIQADLREQGPLGRYLLQHTVPYAIRLSAGHARTSNLITIVSQMQIPVFATWCEPDSHISNESIQPFVDERVRLHPDTTRIFRVEKVGSGQGWQLDQAGYIQSLEAFLDRYVRPS
;
A
#
# COMPACT_ATOMS: atom_id res chain seq x y z
N VAL A 1 -28.76 -24.78 89.38
CA VAL A 1 -27.87 -23.73 88.88
C VAL A 1 -27.65 -23.98 87.44
N LYS A 2 -28.30 -23.19 86.54
CA LYS A 2 -28.14 -23.28 85.08
C LYS A 2 -27.25 -22.17 84.59
N ASN A 3 -26.14 -22.50 83.99
CA ASN A 3 -25.23 -21.56 83.38
C ASN A 3 -25.60 -21.52 81.83
N LYS A 4 -26.08 -20.37 81.39
CA LYS A 4 -26.31 -20.12 79.94
C LYS A 4 -25.05 -19.37 79.44
N SER A 5 -24.27 -20.00 78.60
CA SER A 5 -23.19 -19.38 77.87
C SER A 5 -23.80 -18.74 76.59
N SER A 6 -23.79 -17.41 76.51
CA SER A 6 -24.20 -16.67 75.32
C SER A 6 -22.98 -16.55 74.42
N ILE A 7 -23.02 -17.20 73.24
CA ILE A 7 -22.03 -17.00 72.19
C ILE A 7 -22.44 -15.75 71.43
N LEU A 8 -21.68 -14.67 71.60
CA LEU A 8 -21.75 -13.45 70.79
C LEU A 8 -21.08 -13.72 69.43
N LEU A 9 -21.87 -13.93 68.39
CA LEU A 9 -21.41 -13.88 67.03
C LEU A 9 -21.16 -12.41 66.66
N VAL A 10 -19.89 -12.00 66.69
CA VAL A 10 -19.45 -10.72 66.14
C VAL A 10 -19.43 -10.83 64.63
N ARG A 11 -20.48 -10.35 63.99
CA ARG A 11 -20.54 -10.22 62.53
C ARG A 11 -19.68 -8.99 62.13
N GLY A 12 -18.43 -9.21 61.80
CA GLY A 12 -17.54 -8.17 61.30
C GLY A 12 -17.99 -7.74 59.91
N GLU A 13 -18.79 -6.67 59.83
CA GLU A 13 -19.01 -5.96 58.58
C GLU A 13 -17.71 -5.25 58.20
N ARG A 14 -17.02 -5.81 57.19
CA ARG A 14 -15.89 -5.12 56.56
C ARG A 14 -16.44 -3.98 55.74
N HIS A 15 -16.63 -2.80 56.31
CA HIS A 15 -16.80 -1.57 55.54
C HIS A 15 -15.49 -1.26 54.85
N LEU A 16 -15.44 -1.57 53.53
CA LEU A 16 -14.43 -1.00 52.66
C LEU A 16 -14.56 0.53 52.72
N PRO A 17 -13.49 1.28 52.95
CA PRO A 17 -13.59 2.73 53.07
C PRO A 17 -14.15 3.29 51.78
N GLY A 18 -15.13 4.23 51.83
CA GLY A 18 -15.87 4.76 50.69
C GLY A 18 -15.00 5.37 49.58
N ARG A 19 -13.71 5.64 49.82
CA ARG A 19 -12.72 6.05 48.82
C ARG A 19 -12.28 4.88 47.94
N LEU A 20 -12.09 3.68 48.47
CA LEU A 20 -11.74 2.46 47.69
C LEU A 20 -12.88 2.06 46.75
N ASN A 21 -14.13 2.21 47.18
CA ASN A 21 -15.28 1.95 46.29
C ASN A 21 -15.39 2.96 45.15
N LYS A 22 -15.08 4.24 45.38
CA LYS A 22 -15.06 5.27 44.33
C LYS A 22 -13.94 5.05 43.33
N LEU A 23 -12.75 4.65 43.78
CA LEU A 23 -11.63 4.31 42.89
C LEU A 23 -11.91 3.06 42.08
N ALA A 24 -12.51 2.03 42.66
CA ALA A 24 -12.92 0.82 41.94
C ALA A 24 -13.97 1.10 40.88
N LEU A 25 -14.96 1.95 41.20
CA LEU A 25 -15.98 2.39 40.24
C LEU A 25 -15.39 3.21 39.10
N ALA A 26 -14.48 4.15 39.39
CA ALA A 26 -13.77 4.92 38.38
C ALA A 26 -12.90 4.02 37.47
N ALA A 27 -12.20 3.05 38.03
CA ALA A 27 -11.41 2.08 37.28
C ALA A 27 -12.31 1.20 36.38
N ALA A 28 -13.44 0.74 36.89
CA ALA A 28 -14.42 -0.04 36.11
C ALA A 28 -15.00 0.78 34.95
N PHE A 29 -15.30 2.07 35.18
CA PHE A 29 -15.79 2.98 34.15
C PHE A 29 -14.71 3.25 33.09
N ALA A 30 -13.47 3.48 33.50
CA ALA A 30 -12.35 3.65 32.57
C ALA A 30 -12.09 2.37 31.72
N ALA A 31 -12.17 1.19 32.35
CA ALA A 31 -12.06 -0.10 31.64
C ALA A 31 -13.20 -0.28 30.62
N LEU A 32 -14.44 0.09 30.97
CA LEU A 32 -15.58 0.04 30.06
C LEU A 32 -15.35 0.96 28.84
N ILE A 33 -14.89 2.19 29.07
CA ILE A 33 -14.57 3.13 27.97
C ILE A 33 -13.48 2.52 27.06
N LEU A 34 -12.43 1.97 27.63
CA LEU A 34 -11.35 1.33 26.87
C LEU A 34 -11.88 0.17 26.02
N ILE A 35 -12.73 -0.67 26.58
CA ILE A 35 -13.36 -1.78 25.85
C ILE A 35 -14.19 -1.24 24.67
N ILE A 36 -14.97 -0.18 24.89
CA ILE A 36 -15.76 0.46 23.83
C ILE A 36 -14.85 1.00 22.73
N ILE A 37 -13.76 1.68 23.08
CA ILE A 37 -12.78 2.20 22.12
C ILE A 37 -12.18 1.05 21.30
N LEU A 38 -11.78 -0.04 21.94
CA LEU A 38 -11.24 -1.21 21.26
C LEU A 38 -12.26 -1.83 20.28
N ILE A 39 -13.50 -2.02 20.73
CA ILE A 39 -14.57 -2.56 19.87
C ILE A 39 -14.78 -1.66 18.65
N VAL A 40 -14.93 -0.36 18.86
CA VAL A 40 -15.13 0.61 17.76
C VAL A 40 -13.93 0.63 16.82
N THR A 41 -12.71 0.57 17.36
CA THR A 41 -11.47 0.50 16.56
C THR A 41 -11.46 -0.74 15.67
N PHE A 42 -11.70 -1.94 16.24
CA PHE A 42 -11.66 -3.17 15.44
C PHE A 42 -12.80 -3.26 14.43
N VAL A 43 -14.01 -2.81 14.79
CA VAL A 43 -15.14 -2.75 13.83
C VAL A 43 -14.85 -1.78 12.69
N SER A 44 -14.26 -0.62 12.98
CA SER A 44 -13.88 0.36 11.96
C SER A 44 -12.75 -0.18 11.08
N ALA A 45 -11.74 -0.82 11.66
CA ALA A 45 -10.64 -1.44 10.92
C ALA A 45 -11.16 -2.55 9.99
N ASP A 46 -12.01 -3.45 10.49
CA ASP A 46 -12.60 -4.52 9.67
C ASP A 46 -13.42 -3.96 8.51
N LYS A 47 -14.23 -2.92 8.77
CA LYS A 47 -15.00 -2.23 7.72
C LYS A 47 -14.09 -1.59 6.66
N MET A 48 -12.98 -0.98 7.05
CA MET A 48 -12.04 -0.36 6.12
C MET A 48 -11.25 -1.39 5.32
N MET A 49 -10.92 -2.53 5.93
CA MET A 49 -10.24 -3.61 5.22
C MET A 49 -11.17 -4.38 4.27
N ARG A 50 -12.47 -4.49 4.59
CA ARG A 50 -13.49 -5.17 3.75
C ARG A 50 -14.21 -4.20 2.82
N ILE A 51 -13.45 -3.33 2.17
CA ILE A 51 -14.04 -2.38 1.23
C ILE A 51 -14.75 -3.11 0.09
N GLU A 52 -15.86 -2.54 -0.37
CA GLU A 52 -16.57 -3.06 -1.54
C GLU A 52 -15.68 -2.90 -2.79
N ARG A 53 -15.56 -3.96 -3.56
CA ARG A 53 -14.72 -3.97 -4.76
C ARG A 53 -15.31 -3.06 -5.83
N LYS A 54 -14.52 -2.10 -6.28
CA LYS A 54 -14.89 -1.26 -7.42
C LYS A 54 -14.98 -2.14 -8.67
N PRO A 55 -16.13 -2.16 -9.39
CA PRO A 55 -16.23 -2.92 -10.62
C PRO A 55 -15.32 -2.33 -11.70
N LEU A 56 -14.82 -3.17 -12.59
CA LEU A 56 -14.10 -2.70 -13.76
C LEU A 56 -15.04 -1.92 -14.69
N ALA A 57 -14.58 -0.74 -15.11
CA ALA A 57 -15.32 0.03 -16.13
C ALA A 57 -15.43 -0.77 -17.44
N GLY A 58 -16.60 -0.68 -18.08
CA GLY A 58 -16.82 -1.28 -19.41
C GLY A 58 -16.24 -0.39 -20.50
N PHE A 59 -15.46 -0.98 -21.40
CA PHE A 59 -14.94 -0.29 -22.58
C PHE A 59 -15.50 -0.90 -23.87
N ALA A 60 -15.64 -0.09 -24.89
CA ALA A 60 -15.78 -0.60 -26.25
C ALA A 60 -14.48 -1.33 -26.65
N SER A 61 -14.60 -2.43 -27.39
CA SER A 61 -13.47 -3.30 -27.75
C SER A 61 -12.34 -2.61 -28.53
N ASN A 62 -12.59 -1.44 -29.09
CA ASN A 62 -11.63 -0.67 -29.89
C ASN A 62 -10.88 0.43 -29.10
N ILE A 63 -11.14 0.58 -27.80
CA ILE A 63 -10.48 1.59 -26.95
C ILE A 63 -9.32 1.00 -26.15
N MET A 64 -9.46 -0.27 -25.75
CA MET A 64 -8.43 -0.96 -24.97
C MET A 64 -7.36 -1.55 -25.91
N PRO A 65 -6.07 -1.32 -25.68
CA PRO A 65 -5.01 -2.05 -26.39
C PRO A 65 -5.18 -3.57 -26.22
N ASP A 66 -4.65 -4.33 -27.18
CA ASP A 66 -4.67 -5.81 -27.11
C ASP A 66 -3.94 -6.30 -25.86
N TYR A 67 -4.56 -7.21 -25.11
CA TYR A 67 -4.01 -7.78 -23.88
C TYR A 67 -4.27 -9.28 -23.75
N GLN A 68 -3.42 -9.92 -23.00
CA GLN A 68 -3.63 -11.28 -22.50
C GLN A 68 -4.18 -11.24 -21.08
N LEU A 69 -5.07 -12.18 -20.75
CA LEU A 69 -5.54 -12.34 -19.37
C LEU A 69 -4.41 -12.91 -18.52
N ALA A 70 -4.06 -12.19 -17.45
CA ALA A 70 -3.13 -12.65 -16.42
C ALA A 70 -3.90 -13.20 -15.23
N SER A 71 -3.52 -14.39 -14.75
CA SER A 71 -4.06 -14.97 -13.52
C SER A 71 -2.96 -15.77 -12.83
N PHE A 72 -2.63 -15.38 -11.59
CA PHE A 72 -1.54 -15.97 -10.83
C PHE A 72 -1.86 -15.93 -9.32
N PRO A 73 -1.31 -16.84 -8.50
CA PRO A 73 -1.45 -16.77 -7.05
C PRO A 73 -0.59 -15.65 -6.49
N SER A 74 -1.04 -15.01 -5.42
CA SER A 74 -0.19 -14.19 -4.55
C SER A 74 0.84 -15.06 -3.83
N LEU A 75 1.80 -14.47 -3.11
CA LEU A 75 2.79 -15.27 -2.37
C LEU A 75 2.17 -16.13 -1.27
N ASP A 76 1.00 -15.76 -0.75
CA ASP A 76 0.26 -16.59 0.21
C ASP A 76 -0.30 -17.89 -0.39
N GLU A 77 -0.17 -18.08 -1.71
CA GLU A 77 -0.70 -19.19 -2.51
C GLU A 77 -2.21 -19.44 -2.42
N GLN A 78 -2.92 -18.66 -1.60
CA GLN A 78 -4.36 -18.80 -1.36
C GLN A 78 -5.19 -17.77 -2.13
N THR A 79 -4.59 -16.60 -2.38
CA THR A 79 -5.24 -15.47 -3.04
C THR A 79 -4.91 -15.46 -4.53
N ARG A 80 -5.89 -15.70 -5.40
CA ARG A 80 -5.69 -15.61 -6.85
C ARG A 80 -5.88 -14.20 -7.33
N LEU A 81 -4.85 -13.68 -8.01
CA LEU A 81 -4.82 -12.36 -8.59
C LEU A 81 -5.21 -12.41 -10.07
N SER A 82 -5.85 -11.35 -10.52
CA SER A 82 -6.34 -11.16 -11.89
C SER A 82 -5.75 -9.90 -12.51
N GLY A 83 -5.33 -9.97 -13.77
CA GLY A 83 -4.72 -8.84 -14.46
C GLY A 83 -4.89 -8.89 -15.96
N TRP A 84 -4.34 -7.88 -16.60
CA TRP A 84 -4.14 -7.77 -18.03
C TRP A 84 -2.65 -7.57 -18.31
N PHE A 85 -2.13 -8.37 -19.22
CA PHE A 85 -0.75 -8.26 -19.66
C PHE A 85 -0.72 -7.77 -21.09
N PHE A 86 -0.21 -6.57 -21.29
CA PHE A 86 -0.04 -5.92 -22.57
C PHE A 86 1.39 -6.12 -23.04
N GLN A 87 1.56 -6.58 -24.26
CA GLN A 87 2.86 -6.79 -24.86
C GLN A 87 3.06 -5.90 -26.08
N THR A 88 4.25 -5.35 -26.22
CA THR A 88 4.61 -4.58 -27.41
C THR A 88 4.86 -5.51 -28.60
N ALA A 89 4.70 -4.99 -29.81
CA ALA A 89 4.99 -5.73 -31.05
C ALA A 89 6.51 -5.96 -31.29
N GLN A 90 7.36 -5.12 -30.68
CA GLN A 90 8.81 -5.19 -30.73
C GLN A 90 9.34 -5.71 -29.40
N PRO A 91 10.59 -6.17 -29.30
CA PRO A 91 11.18 -6.53 -28.00
C PRO A 91 11.09 -5.37 -27.01
N ALA A 92 10.38 -5.56 -25.91
CA ALA A 92 10.17 -4.53 -24.90
C ALA A 92 11.45 -4.18 -24.18
N THR A 93 11.62 -2.92 -23.82
CA THR A 93 12.74 -2.42 -23.01
C THR A 93 12.69 -2.99 -21.59
N SER A 94 11.52 -2.97 -20.96
CA SER A 94 11.24 -3.46 -19.61
C SER A 94 9.74 -3.74 -19.50
N THR A 95 9.29 -4.32 -18.37
CA THR A 95 7.87 -4.44 -18.06
C THR A 95 7.50 -3.51 -16.91
N ILE A 96 6.50 -2.65 -17.13
CA ILE A 96 5.93 -1.79 -16.08
C ILE A 96 4.81 -2.54 -15.38
N ILE A 97 4.91 -2.67 -14.06
CA ILE A 97 3.88 -3.27 -13.21
C ILE A 97 3.11 -2.14 -12.51
N LEU A 98 1.83 -1.99 -12.84
CA LEU A 98 0.96 -0.98 -12.24
C LEU A 98 0.34 -1.51 -10.95
N VAL A 99 0.59 -0.81 -9.85
CA VAL A 99 0.10 -1.12 -8.49
C VAL A 99 -0.87 -0.02 -8.08
N HIS A 100 -2.17 -0.31 -8.18
CA HIS A 100 -3.24 0.67 -7.96
C HIS A 100 -3.43 1.02 -6.48
N ASP A 101 -4.16 2.10 -6.22
CA ASP A 101 -4.52 2.55 -4.89
C ASP A 101 -5.60 1.68 -4.23
N ASN A 102 -5.70 1.73 -2.90
CA ASN A 102 -6.77 1.07 -2.13
C ASN A 102 -8.16 1.53 -2.60
N GLY A 103 -9.10 0.60 -2.66
CA GLY A 103 -10.45 0.87 -3.16
C GLY A 103 -10.55 1.06 -4.68
N ASN A 104 -9.45 0.95 -5.41
CA ASN A 104 -9.39 0.97 -6.87
C ASN A 104 -9.22 -0.45 -7.45
N ASN A 105 -8.87 -0.51 -8.72
CA ASN A 105 -8.57 -1.74 -9.45
C ASN A 105 -7.54 -1.44 -10.55
N ARG A 106 -7.21 -2.40 -11.41
CA ARG A 106 -6.26 -2.25 -12.53
C ARG A 106 -6.54 -1.08 -13.48
N LEU A 107 -7.74 -0.52 -13.45
CA LEU A 107 -8.12 0.71 -14.13
C LEU A 107 -8.06 1.87 -13.13
N GLN A 108 -6.87 2.20 -12.64
CA GLN A 108 -6.65 3.23 -11.63
C GLN A 108 -7.33 4.57 -11.99
N PHE A 109 -7.29 4.94 -13.25
CA PHE A 109 -7.86 6.19 -13.77
C PHE A 109 -9.17 5.97 -14.53
N ASP A 110 -9.91 4.91 -14.23
CA ASP A 110 -11.17 4.55 -14.89
C ASP A 110 -11.06 4.61 -16.42
N LEU A 111 -11.85 5.48 -17.07
CA LEU A 111 -11.91 5.64 -18.54
C LEU A 111 -10.63 6.21 -19.14
N ASP A 112 -9.74 6.82 -18.35
CA ASP A 112 -8.47 7.38 -18.82
C ASP A 112 -7.31 6.36 -18.72
N SER A 113 -7.54 5.20 -18.09
CA SER A 113 -6.52 4.16 -17.95
C SER A 113 -6.03 3.59 -19.27
N PRO A 114 -6.89 3.36 -20.30
CA PRO A 114 -6.43 2.89 -21.61
C PRO A 114 -5.40 3.82 -22.26
N ALA A 115 -5.55 5.13 -22.11
CA ALA A 115 -4.59 6.10 -22.66
C ALA A 115 -3.21 5.99 -21.99
N LEU A 116 -3.16 5.67 -20.68
CA LEU A 116 -1.88 5.37 -19.98
C LEU A 116 -1.26 4.08 -20.52
N PHE A 117 -2.04 3.02 -20.68
CA PHE A 117 -1.52 1.75 -21.23
C PHE A 117 -1.00 1.94 -22.66
N GLU A 118 -1.75 2.64 -23.50
CA GLU A 118 -1.37 2.94 -24.87
C GLU A 118 -0.09 3.78 -24.94
N PHE A 119 0.04 4.79 -24.09
CA PHE A 119 1.26 5.56 -23.95
C PHE A 119 2.44 4.66 -23.59
N LEU A 120 2.36 3.86 -22.54
CA LEU A 120 3.48 3.00 -22.08
C LEU A 120 3.87 1.96 -23.15
N ILE A 121 2.89 1.36 -23.84
CA ILE A 121 3.12 0.42 -24.95
C ILE A 121 3.81 1.14 -26.12
N SER A 122 3.36 2.34 -26.49
CA SER A 122 3.98 3.15 -27.56
C SER A 122 5.43 3.52 -27.24
N GLN A 123 5.77 3.60 -25.95
CA GLN A 123 7.11 3.82 -25.43
C GLN A 123 7.96 2.53 -25.34
N ASN A 124 7.47 1.42 -25.94
CA ASN A 124 8.12 0.11 -25.98
C ASN A 124 8.29 -0.56 -24.61
N PHE A 125 7.31 -0.42 -23.71
CA PHE A 125 7.21 -1.15 -22.47
C PHE A 125 6.07 -2.16 -22.52
N ASN A 126 6.31 -3.39 -22.03
CA ASN A 126 5.19 -4.24 -21.65
C ASN A 126 4.53 -3.67 -20.40
N VAL A 127 3.24 -3.93 -20.22
CA VAL A 127 2.50 -3.44 -19.04
C VAL A 127 1.74 -4.60 -18.41
N LEU A 128 1.94 -4.80 -17.11
CA LEU A 128 1.08 -5.64 -16.28
C LEU A 128 0.20 -4.73 -15.41
N ALA A 129 -1.08 -4.66 -15.74
CA ALA A 129 -2.11 -4.01 -14.93
C ALA A 129 -2.93 -5.09 -14.23
N PHE A 130 -2.82 -5.22 -12.92
CA PHE A 130 -3.48 -6.27 -12.15
C PHE A 130 -4.23 -5.70 -10.96
N ASP A 131 -5.23 -6.42 -10.48
CA ASP A 131 -5.95 -6.08 -9.27
C ASP A 131 -5.22 -6.68 -8.07
N LEU A 132 -4.92 -5.87 -7.08
CA LEU A 132 -4.45 -6.30 -5.77
C LEU A 132 -5.51 -7.18 -5.08
N ARG A 133 -5.14 -7.89 -4.03
CA ARG A 133 -6.10 -8.65 -3.20
C ARG A 133 -7.30 -7.79 -2.81
N ASN A 134 -8.47 -8.42 -2.71
CA ASN A 134 -9.74 -7.75 -2.40
C ASN A 134 -10.13 -6.61 -3.36
N SER A 135 -9.61 -6.58 -4.58
CA SER A 135 -9.90 -5.54 -5.58
C SER A 135 -10.35 -6.14 -6.90
N GLY A 136 -11.17 -5.41 -7.66
CA GLY A 136 -11.62 -5.77 -9.00
C GLY A 136 -12.07 -7.23 -9.13
N LYS A 137 -11.33 -8.03 -9.92
CA LYS A 137 -11.58 -9.47 -10.13
C LYS A 137 -10.64 -10.39 -9.36
N SER A 138 -9.70 -9.86 -8.58
CA SER A 138 -8.84 -10.65 -7.70
C SER A 138 -9.61 -11.20 -6.51
N GLU A 139 -9.16 -12.34 -5.99
CA GLU A 139 -9.67 -12.90 -4.75
C GLU A 139 -9.16 -12.10 -3.53
N GLY A 140 -9.36 -12.65 -2.34
CA GLY A 140 -9.03 -11.99 -1.07
C GLY A 140 -10.26 -11.31 -0.46
N GLN A 141 -10.16 -10.99 0.82
CA GLN A 141 -11.26 -10.40 1.59
C GLN A 141 -10.88 -9.12 2.31
N LEU A 142 -9.58 -8.82 2.38
CA LEU A 142 -9.05 -7.71 3.13
C LEU A 142 -8.06 -6.91 2.29
N SER A 143 -8.16 -5.59 2.36
CA SER A 143 -7.17 -4.64 1.87
C SER A 143 -6.50 -3.96 3.06
N THR A 144 -5.19 -3.79 3.03
CA THR A 144 -4.40 -3.34 4.17
C THR A 144 -3.45 -2.18 3.86
N TYR A 145 -3.72 -1.43 2.78
CA TYR A 145 -2.98 -0.22 2.38
C TYR A 145 -1.48 -0.46 2.12
N GLY A 146 -1.15 -1.65 1.64
CA GLY A 146 0.22 -2.06 1.32
C GLY A 146 0.82 -3.05 2.31
N TYR A 147 0.28 -3.18 3.54
CA TYR A 147 0.85 -4.08 4.57
C TYR A 147 0.80 -5.56 4.22
N ALA A 148 -0.16 -6.02 3.44
CA ALA A 148 -0.20 -7.39 2.90
C ALA A 148 -0.06 -7.40 1.37
N GLU A 149 -0.37 -6.29 0.68
CA GLU A 149 -0.36 -6.18 -0.77
C GLU A 149 1.05 -6.24 -1.38
N TRP A 150 2.13 -6.07 -0.58
CA TRP A 150 3.50 -6.29 -1.04
C TRP A 150 3.73 -7.73 -1.55
N GLU A 151 3.04 -8.70 -0.99
CA GLU A 151 3.06 -10.10 -1.46
C GLU A 151 2.48 -10.22 -2.87
N ASP A 152 1.43 -9.47 -3.16
CA ASP A 152 0.80 -9.42 -4.48
C ASP A 152 1.74 -8.81 -5.52
N VAL A 153 2.49 -7.77 -5.12
CA VAL A 153 3.49 -7.12 -5.99
C VAL A 153 4.65 -8.08 -6.29
N LEU A 154 5.16 -8.81 -5.30
CA LEU A 154 6.21 -9.81 -5.55
C LEU A 154 5.71 -10.96 -6.44
N ALA A 155 4.46 -11.40 -6.25
CA ALA A 155 3.83 -12.38 -7.12
C ALA A 155 3.68 -11.86 -8.57
N ALA A 156 3.34 -10.58 -8.74
CA ALA A 156 3.28 -9.93 -10.05
C ALA A 156 4.67 -9.87 -10.72
N ILE A 157 5.73 -9.58 -9.98
CA ILE A 157 7.11 -9.64 -10.49
C ILE A 157 7.46 -11.07 -10.91
N LYS A 158 7.13 -12.07 -10.09
CA LYS A 158 7.35 -13.50 -10.41
C LYS A 158 6.60 -13.90 -11.68
N TYR A 159 5.36 -13.45 -11.86
CA TYR A 159 4.58 -13.66 -13.07
C TYR A 159 5.26 -13.03 -14.29
N VAL A 160 5.67 -11.76 -14.22
CA VAL A 160 6.37 -11.07 -15.31
C VAL A 160 7.65 -11.82 -15.69
N ARG A 161 8.46 -12.21 -14.71
CA ARG A 161 9.68 -12.96 -14.95
C ARG A 161 9.45 -14.28 -15.67
N GLN A 162 8.32 -14.92 -15.43
CA GLN A 162 7.98 -16.20 -16.07
C GLN A 162 7.42 -16.02 -17.50
N TYR A 163 6.66 -14.95 -17.75
CA TYR A 163 5.86 -14.80 -18.97
C TYR A 163 6.30 -13.64 -19.88
N SER A 164 7.20 -12.78 -19.42
CA SER A 164 7.80 -11.71 -20.22
C SER A 164 9.22 -12.07 -20.65
N ALA A 165 9.62 -11.58 -21.82
CA ALA A 165 11.00 -11.67 -22.29
C ALA A 165 11.92 -10.55 -21.74
N THR A 166 11.38 -9.63 -20.92
CA THR A 166 12.15 -8.53 -20.33
C THR A 166 13.05 -9.02 -19.20
N SER A 167 14.24 -8.42 -19.08
CA SER A 167 15.23 -8.76 -18.05
C SER A 167 15.01 -8.10 -16.71
N ASP A 168 14.09 -7.13 -16.65
CA ASP A 168 13.81 -6.32 -15.47
C ASP A 168 12.38 -5.77 -15.47
N VAL A 169 11.99 -5.12 -14.37
CA VAL A 169 10.70 -4.47 -14.22
C VAL A 169 10.84 -3.04 -13.68
N VAL A 170 9.84 -2.23 -13.97
CA VAL A 170 9.60 -0.93 -13.32
C VAL A 170 8.33 -1.05 -12.50
N LEU A 171 8.39 -0.74 -11.20
CA LEU A 171 7.20 -0.70 -10.36
C LEU A 171 6.57 0.69 -10.45
N TYR A 172 5.27 0.74 -10.70
CA TYR A 172 4.51 1.98 -10.74
C TYR A 172 3.39 1.92 -9.69
N GLY A 173 3.66 2.47 -8.51
CA GLY A 173 2.71 2.55 -7.39
C GLY A 173 1.95 3.87 -7.38
N ILE A 174 0.66 3.81 -7.06
CA ILE A 174 -0.24 4.96 -6.98
C ILE A 174 -0.94 4.92 -5.63
N GLY A 175 -0.95 6.04 -4.88
CA GLY A 175 -1.51 6.10 -3.55
C GLY A 175 -0.93 5.03 -2.62
N SER A 176 -1.77 4.24 -1.97
CA SER A 176 -1.32 3.12 -1.12
C SER A 176 -0.57 2.01 -1.89
N GLY A 177 -0.71 1.94 -3.21
CA GLY A 177 0.11 1.09 -4.08
C GLY A 177 1.60 1.44 -4.04
N VAL A 178 1.95 2.70 -3.70
CA VAL A 178 3.33 3.10 -3.38
C VAL A 178 3.85 2.31 -2.19
N SER A 179 3.03 2.16 -1.13
CA SER A 179 3.41 1.37 0.05
C SER A 179 3.70 -0.08 -0.32
N ALA A 180 2.79 -0.70 -1.08
CA ALA A 180 2.96 -2.09 -1.52
C ALA A 180 4.22 -2.28 -2.37
N ALA A 181 4.50 -1.37 -3.31
CA ALA A 181 5.69 -1.42 -4.17
C ALA A 181 7.00 -1.25 -3.39
N LEU A 182 7.04 -0.29 -2.46
CA LEU A 182 8.22 -0.04 -1.63
C LEU A 182 8.46 -1.16 -0.62
N MET A 183 7.42 -1.68 0.01
CA MET A 183 7.53 -2.81 0.93
C MET A 183 7.96 -4.08 0.18
N ALA A 184 7.43 -4.33 -1.01
CA ALA A 184 7.88 -5.43 -1.87
C ALA A 184 9.38 -5.32 -2.18
N TRP A 185 9.88 -4.13 -2.51
CA TRP A 185 11.31 -3.93 -2.72
C TRP A 185 12.13 -4.20 -1.45
N GLN A 186 11.63 -3.81 -0.28
CA GLN A 186 12.31 -4.03 1.01
C GLN A 186 12.47 -5.52 1.34
N GLU A 187 11.44 -6.32 1.06
CA GLU A 187 11.43 -7.76 1.35
C GLU A 187 12.34 -8.57 0.40
N LEU A 188 12.74 -8.00 -0.73
CA LEU A 188 13.67 -8.67 -1.65
C LEU A 188 15.09 -8.72 -1.08
N PRO A 189 15.83 -9.81 -1.35
CA PRO A 189 17.27 -9.90 -1.08
C PRO A 189 18.04 -8.77 -1.75
N ALA A 190 19.20 -8.43 -1.22
CA ALA A 190 20.06 -7.40 -1.80
C ALA A 190 20.48 -7.79 -3.24
N ALA A 191 20.66 -6.78 -4.10
CA ALA A 191 21.06 -7.01 -5.49
C ALA A 191 22.38 -7.82 -5.56
N GLY A 192 22.43 -8.81 -6.45
CA GLY A 192 23.56 -9.74 -6.64
C GLY A 192 23.64 -10.86 -5.59
N SER A 193 22.71 -10.94 -4.65
CA SER A 193 22.74 -12.01 -3.63
C SER A 193 22.29 -13.37 -4.18
N THR A 194 21.47 -13.37 -5.22
CA THR A 194 20.99 -14.61 -5.87
C THR A 194 22.03 -15.29 -6.76
N GLU A 195 23.00 -14.54 -7.28
CA GLU A 195 24.07 -15.10 -8.12
C GLU A 195 25.10 -15.90 -7.33
N ASN A 196 25.24 -15.62 -6.02
CA ASN A 196 26.22 -16.23 -5.13
C ASN A 196 25.65 -17.31 -4.19
N ALA A 197 24.33 -17.59 -4.27
CA ALA A 197 23.69 -18.57 -3.41
C ALA A 197 24.01 -19.99 -3.86
N GLU A 198 25.00 -20.64 -3.23
CA GLU A 198 25.24 -22.10 -3.34
C GLU A 198 24.08 -22.93 -2.77
N SER A 199 23.13 -22.30 -2.10
CA SER A 199 21.90 -22.89 -1.58
C SER A 199 20.67 -22.30 -2.24
N VAL A 200 20.10 -23.00 -3.19
CA VAL A 200 18.79 -22.71 -3.84
C VAL A 200 17.63 -22.69 -2.84
N SER A 201 17.89 -22.99 -1.56
CA SER A 201 16.88 -23.16 -0.51
C SER A 201 16.36 -21.87 0.11
N ASP A 202 17.04 -20.71 -0.04
CA ASP A 202 16.69 -19.50 0.72
C ASP A 202 16.01 -18.40 -0.09
N ASN A 203 15.91 -18.56 -1.43
CA ASN A 203 15.17 -17.60 -2.26
C ASN A 203 14.18 -18.30 -3.19
N GLU A 204 13.01 -18.63 -2.67
CA GLU A 204 11.89 -19.21 -3.42
C GLU A 204 11.40 -18.32 -4.58
N LEU A 205 11.72 -17.01 -4.54
CA LEU A 205 11.35 -16.06 -5.58
C LEU A 205 12.21 -16.19 -6.84
N GLY A 206 13.50 -16.56 -6.68
CA GLY A 206 14.48 -16.69 -7.76
C GLY A 206 14.91 -15.36 -8.39
N PHE A 207 14.68 -14.20 -7.72
CA PHE A 207 15.15 -12.86 -8.10
C PHE A 207 15.41 -12.01 -6.87
N ASP A 208 16.18 -10.93 -7.04
CA ASP A 208 16.53 -9.98 -5.99
C ASP A 208 16.20 -8.52 -6.40
N ARG A 209 16.62 -7.54 -5.59
CA ARG A 209 16.40 -6.11 -5.85
C ARG A 209 16.94 -5.64 -7.20
N GLY A 210 17.95 -6.31 -7.76
CA GLY A 210 18.53 -6.00 -9.07
C GLY A 210 17.54 -6.21 -10.22
N TYR A 211 16.49 -7.01 -10.02
CA TYR A 211 15.44 -7.19 -11.02
C TYR A 211 14.51 -5.99 -11.15
N ILE A 212 14.48 -5.06 -10.16
CA ILE A 212 13.72 -3.82 -10.21
C ILE A 212 14.63 -2.70 -10.70
N ARG A 213 14.40 -2.24 -11.93
CA ARG A 213 15.23 -1.23 -12.60
C ARG A 213 14.96 0.18 -12.13
N ALA A 214 13.70 0.51 -11.87
CA ALA A 214 13.26 1.84 -11.43
C ALA A 214 11.90 1.75 -10.72
N VAL A 215 11.53 2.81 -10.01
CA VAL A 215 10.19 2.95 -9.43
C VAL A 215 9.55 4.29 -9.81
N ILE A 216 8.24 4.27 -10.06
CA ILE A 216 7.38 5.43 -10.29
C ILE A 216 6.40 5.47 -9.13
N LEU A 217 6.36 6.58 -8.40
CA LEU A 217 5.62 6.75 -7.15
C LEU A 217 4.69 7.95 -7.28
N ASP A 218 3.40 7.71 -7.47
CA ASP A 218 2.38 8.75 -7.56
C ASP A 218 1.69 8.90 -6.21
N THR A 219 1.74 10.10 -5.64
CA THR A 219 1.23 10.44 -4.31
C THR A 219 1.90 9.62 -3.20
N PRO A 220 3.25 9.71 -3.04
CA PRO A 220 3.95 9.00 -1.98
C PRO A 220 3.64 9.61 -0.60
N ALA A 221 3.75 8.79 0.45
CA ALA A 221 3.58 9.19 1.84
C ALA A 221 4.71 8.64 2.71
N ILE A 222 4.87 9.16 3.93
CA ILE A 222 5.92 8.71 4.86
C ILE A 222 5.69 7.30 5.41
N SER A 223 4.44 6.84 5.40
CA SER A 223 4.08 5.50 5.87
C SER A 223 2.73 5.04 5.28
N PRO A 224 2.43 3.73 5.27
CA PRO A 224 1.10 3.24 4.88
C PRO A 224 -0.02 3.76 5.80
N ASP A 225 0.29 4.07 7.06
CA ASP A 225 -0.67 4.61 8.02
C ASP A 225 -1.25 5.96 7.58
N GLU A 226 -0.50 6.76 6.81
CA GLU A 226 -0.98 8.06 6.32
C GLU A 226 -2.21 7.94 5.43
N TYR A 227 -2.25 6.92 4.57
CA TYR A 227 -3.41 6.66 3.71
C TYR A 227 -4.62 6.24 4.55
N ILE A 228 -4.43 5.37 5.55
CA ILE A 228 -5.47 4.96 6.50
C ILE A 228 -6.01 6.16 7.28
N GLN A 229 -5.11 7.02 7.75
CA GLN A 229 -5.48 8.22 8.50
C GLN A 229 -6.22 9.25 7.62
N ALA A 230 -5.82 9.36 6.35
CA ALA A 230 -6.48 10.24 5.40
C ALA A 230 -7.95 9.83 5.22
N ASP A 231 -8.22 8.55 4.92
CA ASP A 231 -9.58 8.03 4.82
C ASP A 231 -10.40 8.24 6.09
N LEU A 232 -9.77 8.09 7.26
CA LEU A 232 -10.45 8.28 8.55
C LEU A 232 -10.76 9.76 8.83
N ARG A 233 -9.91 10.69 8.40
CA ARG A 233 -10.17 12.13 8.55
C ARG A 233 -11.42 12.57 7.81
N GLU A 234 -11.78 11.90 6.72
CA GLU A 234 -12.99 12.14 5.95
C GLU A 234 -14.25 11.55 6.59
N GLN A 235 -14.11 10.55 7.48
CA GLN A 235 -15.23 9.89 8.17
C GLN A 235 -15.82 10.70 9.34
N GLY A 236 -15.51 11.99 9.45
CA GLY A 236 -16.07 12.91 10.43
C GLY A 236 -15.27 12.99 11.74
N PRO A 237 -15.87 13.58 12.82
CA PRO A 237 -15.13 13.89 14.05
C PRO A 237 -14.53 12.66 14.75
N LEU A 238 -15.26 11.55 14.81
CA LEU A 238 -14.78 10.32 15.45
C LEU A 238 -13.56 9.77 14.72
N GLY A 239 -13.60 9.76 13.38
CA GLY A 239 -12.46 9.38 12.54
C GLY A 239 -11.27 10.27 12.81
N ARG A 240 -11.47 11.58 12.73
CA ARG A 240 -10.43 12.61 12.84
C ARG A 240 -9.74 12.67 14.20
N TYR A 241 -10.48 12.52 15.32
CA TYR A 241 -9.90 12.75 16.65
C TYR A 241 -9.58 11.49 17.44
N LEU A 242 -10.15 10.33 17.08
CA LEU A 242 -9.91 9.07 17.78
C LEU A 242 -9.40 7.97 16.84
N LEU A 243 -10.16 7.61 15.80
CA LEU A 243 -9.91 6.41 15.02
C LEU A 243 -8.62 6.51 14.21
N GLN A 244 -8.23 7.69 13.72
CA GLN A 244 -6.96 7.89 13.02
C GLN A 244 -5.73 7.48 13.83
N HIS A 245 -5.83 7.38 15.16
CA HIS A 245 -4.73 6.96 16.03
C HIS A 245 -4.79 5.49 16.42
N THR A 246 -5.95 4.84 16.29
CA THR A 246 -6.16 3.47 16.76
C THR A 246 -6.35 2.46 15.64
N VAL A 247 -7.07 2.84 14.58
CA VAL A 247 -7.40 1.96 13.44
C VAL A 247 -6.16 1.54 12.64
N PRO A 248 -5.18 2.43 12.33
CA PRO A 248 -3.96 2.00 11.63
C PRO A 248 -3.24 0.87 12.35
N TYR A 249 -3.19 0.92 13.69
CA TYR A 249 -2.62 -0.16 14.50
C TYR A 249 -3.38 -1.48 14.35
N ALA A 250 -4.72 -1.44 14.34
CA ALA A 250 -5.54 -2.63 14.16
C ALA A 250 -5.38 -3.25 12.76
N ILE A 251 -5.31 -2.42 11.71
CA ILE A 251 -5.08 -2.88 10.33
C ILE A 251 -3.70 -3.53 10.20
N ARG A 252 -2.64 -2.89 10.73
CA ARG A 252 -1.29 -3.47 10.74
C ARG A 252 -1.23 -4.83 11.41
N LEU A 253 -1.82 -4.95 12.60
CA LEU A 253 -1.86 -6.22 13.32
C LEU A 253 -2.59 -7.31 12.53
N SER A 254 -3.67 -6.96 11.83
CA SER A 254 -4.41 -7.89 10.96
C SER A 254 -3.57 -8.37 9.78
N ALA A 255 -2.60 -7.58 9.32
CA ALA A 255 -1.63 -7.94 8.30
C ALA A 255 -0.32 -8.54 8.86
N GLY A 256 -0.26 -8.83 10.17
CA GLY A 256 0.95 -9.41 10.80
C GLY A 256 2.06 -8.43 11.16
N HIS A 257 1.84 -7.11 11.03
CA HIS A 257 2.84 -6.09 11.30
C HIS A 257 2.62 -5.41 12.66
N ALA A 258 3.61 -5.48 13.57
CA ALA A 258 3.54 -4.82 14.87
C ALA A 258 3.89 -3.31 14.80
N ARG A 259 4.69 -2.91 13.81
CA ARG A 259 5.16 -1.53 13.63
C ARG A 259 4.81 -1.01 12.25
N THR A 260 4.67 0.32 12.14
CA THR A 260 4.49 0.96 10.82
C THR A 260 5.78 0.87 10.01
N SER A 261 5.65 0.70 8.70
CA SER A 261 6.77 0.77 7.77
C SER A 261 7.12 2.22 7.50
N ASN A 262 8.38 2.59 7.65
CA ASN A 262 8.87 3.92 7.32
C ASN A 262 9.30 3.97 5.84
N LEU A 263 8.44 4.49 5.00
CA LEU A 263 8.67 4.53 3.55
C LEU A 263 9.81 5.48 3.16
N ILE A 264 10.10 6.51 3.98
CA ILE A 264 11.28 7.37 3.79
C ILE A 264 12.54 6.53 3.91
N THR A 265 12.64 5.69 4.94
CA THR A 265 13.81 4.83 5.13
C THR A 265 13.99 3.88 3.95
N ILE A 266 12.91 3.31 3.43
CA ILE A 266 12.97 2.39 2.29
C ILE A 266 13.46 3.12 1.04
N VAL A 267 12.84 4.26 0.68
CA VAL A 267 13.22 4.99 -0.54
C VAL A 267 14.61 5.59 -0.45
N SER A 268 15.09 5.91 0.76
CA SER A 268 16.45 6.39 1.01
C SER A 268 17.53 5.34 0.75
N GLN A 269 17.22 4.07 0.91
CA GLN A 269 18.13 2.95 0.67
C GLN A 269 18.19 2.53 -0.81
N MET A 270 17.21 2.94 -1.62
CA MET A 270 17.14 2.57 -3.03
C MET A 270 18.22 3.30 -3.84
N GLN A 271 19.12 2.55 -4.49
CA GLN A 271 20.10 3.09 -5.40
C GLN A 271 19.55 3.25 -6.84
N ILE A 272 18.40 2.61 -7.13
CA ILE A 272 17.74 2.65 -8.43
C ILE A 272 17.03 4.00 -8.66
N PRO A 273 16.77 4.37 -9.92
CA PRO A 273 16.04 5.58 -10.25
C PRO A 273 14.63 5.63 -9.68
N VAL A 274 14.23 6.81 -9.19
CA VAL A 274 12.90 7.09 -8.65
C VAL A 274 12.28 8.29 -9.36
N PHE A 275 11.08 8.11 -9.89
CA PHE A 275 10.19 9.18 -10.32
C PHE A 275 9.12 9.38 -9.25
N ALA A 276 9.04 10.55 -8.65
CA ALA A 276 8.01 10.90 -7.67
C ALA A 276 7.11 12.00 -8.23
N THR A 277 5.80 11.80 -8.13
CA THR A 277 4.80 12.78 -8.58
C THR A 277 3.66 12.88 -7.59
N TRP A 278 3.05 14.05 -7.50
CA TRP A 278 1.88 14.30 -6.65
C TRP A 278 1.15 15.56 -7.11
N CYS A 279 -0.09 15.72 -6.67
CA CYS A 279 -0.84 16.96 -6.82
C CYS A 279 -0.47 17.96 -5.71
N GLU A 280 -0.40 19.23 -6.01
CA GLU A 280 -0.19 20.28 -5.01
C GLU A 280 -1.20 21.42 -5.20
N PRO A 281 -2.11 21.60 -4.22
CA PRO A 281 -2.25 20.79 -2.99
C PRO A 281 -2.84 19.39 -3.25
N ASP A 282 -2.33 18.39 -2.52
CA ASP A 282 -2.97 17.07 -2.50
C ASP A 282 -4.25 17.15 -1.65
N SER A 283 -5.35 16.57 -2.16
CA SER A 283 -6.66 16.66 -1.51
C SER A 283 -6.87 15.62 -0.41
N HIS A 284 -6.00 14.61 -0.34
CA HIS A 284 -6.15 13.45 0.55
C HIS A 284 -4.94 13.28 1.48
N ILE A 285 -3.72 13.26 0.91
CA ILE A 285 -2.48 13.12 1.66
C ILE A 285 -1.93 14.51 1.98
N SER A 286 -1.60 14.74 3.25
CA SER A 286 -1.09 16.04 3.67
C SER A 286 0.33 16.31 3.15
N ASN A 287 0.65 17.58 2.91
CA ASN A 287 1.98 17.96 2.46
C ASN A 287 3.06 17.63 3.50
N GLU A 288 2.71 17.59 4.81
CA GLU A 288 3.60 17.15 5.88
C GLU A 288 3.99 15.66 5.75
N SER A 289 3.22 14.88 5.00
CA SER A 289 3.55 13.48 4.69
C SER A 289 4.33 13.34 3.37
N ILE A 290 3.97 14.08 2.33
CA ILE A 290 4.60 13.98 1.01
C ILE A 290 5.98 14.62 1.01
N GLN A 291 6.09 15.86 1.49
CA GLN A 291 7.31 16.66 1.36
C GLN A 291 8.54 16.02 2.02
N PRO A 292 8.48 15.53 3.28
CA PRO A 292 9.66 14.89 3.89
C PRO A 292 10.13 13.63 3.13
N PHE A 293 9.21 12.88 2.52
CA PHE A 293 9.53 11.72 1.70
C PHE A 293 10.35 12.14 0.46
N VAL A 294 9.88 13.17 -0.25
CA VAL A 294 10.52 13.66 -1.48
C VAL A 294 11.86 14.34 -1.16
N ASP A 295 11.89 15.20 -0.14
CA ASP A 295 13.09 15.95 0.25
C ASP A 295 14.23 15.02 0.64
N GLU A 296 13.95 13.99 1.44
CA GLU A 296 14.97 13.04 1.87
C GLU A 296 15.51 12.23 0.68
N ARG A 297 14.62 11.83 -0.23
CA ARG A 297 15.03 11.13 -1.44
C ARG A 297 15.91 12.00 -2.34
N VAL A 298 15.52 13.25 -2.59
CA VAL A 298 16.30 14.20 -3.39
C VAL A 298 17.63 14.54 -2.72
N ARG A 299 17.64 14.67 -1.39
CA ARG A 299 18.84 14.95 -0.62
C ARG A 299 19.90 13.86 -0.75
N LEU A 300 19.48 12.59 -0.73
CA LEU A 300 20.41 11.45 -0.76
C LEU A 300 20.77 10.99 -2.18
N HIS A 301 19.82 11.11 -3.12
CA HIS A 301 19.98 10.56 -4.47
C HIS A 301 19.54 11.57 -5.55
N PRO A 302 20.12 12.78 -5.61
CA PRO A 302 19.67 13.82 -6.55
C PRO A 302 19.80 13.41 -8.01
N ASP A 303 20.84 12.65 -8.36
CA ASP A 303 21.13 12.25 -9.73
C ASP A 303 20.20 11.16 -10.27
N THR A 304 19.59 10.37 -9.38
CA THR A 304 18.68 9.27 -9.73
C THR A 304 17.24 9.55 -9.32
N THR A 305 16.92 10.79 -8.96
CA THR A 305 15.57 11.21 -8.60
C THR A 305 15.04 12.24 -9.60
N ARG A 306 13.79 12.03 -10.02
CA ARG A 306 13.01 13.02 -10.78
C ARG A 306 11.71 13.27 -10.07
N ILE A 307 11.31 14.51 -10.02
CA ILE A 307 10.03 14.93 -9.43
C ILE A 307 9.20 15.65 -10.48
N PHE A 308 7.90 15.39 -10.44
CA PHE A 308 6.91 16.13 -11.19
C PHE A 308 5.74 16.49 -10.27
N ARG A 309 5.52 17.76 -10.08
CA ARG A 309 4.47 18.30 -9.23
C ARG A 309 3.35 18.83 -10.12
N VAL A 310 2.15 18.31 -9.92
CA VAL A 310 0.95 18.78 -10.62
C VAL A 310 0.34 19.93 -9.81
N GLU A 311 0.40 21.15 -10.33
CA GLU A 311 -0.12 22.34 -9.65
C GLU A 311 -1.66 22.44 -9.76
N LYS A 312 -2.34 21.38 -9.32
CA LYS A 312 -3.81 21.26 -9.30
C LYS A 312 -4.23 20.42 -8.11
N VAL A 313 -5.41 20.73 -7.56
CA VAL A 313 -6.00 19.97 -6.45
C VAL A 313 -6.40 18.57 -6.92
N GLY A 314 -5.90 17.54 -6.26
CA GLY A 314 -6.20 16.14 -6.53
C GLY A 314 -5.40 15.22 -5.63
N SER A 315 -5.60 13.92 -5.74
CA SER A 315 -4.77 12.90 -5.09
C SER A 315 -4.73 11.66 -5.97
N GLY A 316 -3.53 11.18 -6.34
CA GLY A 316 -3.36 10.07 -7.27
C GLY A 316 -4.01 10.31 -8.64
N GLN A 317 -4.22 11.56 -9.03
CA GLN A 317 -4.91 11.96 -10.26
C GLN A 317 -4.02 12.79 -11.20
N GLY A 318 -2.71 12.77 -10.97
CA GLY A 318 -1.77 13.56 -11.76
C GLY A 318 -1.90 13.32 -13.26
N TRP A 319 -2.06 12.07 -13.67
CA TRP A 319 -2.31 11.68 -15.06
C TRP A 319 -3.54 12.35 -15.67
N GLN A 320 -4.65 12.43 -14.92
CA GLN A 320 -5.92 13.00 -15.42
C GLN A 320 -5.91 14.53 -15.41
N LEU A 321 -5.24 15.13 -14.44
CA LEU A 321 -5.26 16.57 -14.24
C LEU A 321 -4.28 17.32 -15.15
N ASP A 322 -3.10 16.75 -15.42
CA ASP A 322 -2.10 17.32 -16.31
C ASP A 322 -1.42 16.23 -17.14
N GLN A 323 -2.19 15.59 -18.03
CA GLN A 323 -1.71 14.49 -18.86
C GLN A 323 -0.48 14.85 -19.70
N ALA A 324 -0.47 16.05 -20.30
CA ALA A 324 0.65 16.48 -21.14
C ALA A 324 1.95 16.65 -20.37
N GLY A 325 1.90 17.35 -19.22
CA GLY A 325 3.05 17.52 -18.33
C GLY A 325 3.51 16.20 -17.74
N TYR A 326 2.55 15.32 -17.38
CA TYR A 326 2.82 14.00 -16.85
C TYR A 326 3.57 13.12 -17.88
N ILE A 327 3.05 13.04 -19.12
CA ILE A 327 3.67 12.32 -20.24
C ILE A 327 5.09 12.84 -20.47
N GLN A 328 5.27 14.14 -20.63
CA GLN A 328 6.58 14.74 -20.89
C GLN A 328 7.60 14.41 -19.79
N SER A 329 7.17 14.51 -18.53
CA SER A 329 8.07 14.27 -17.38
C SER A 329 8.40 12.79 -17.21
N LEU A 330 7.42 11.91 -17.41
CA LEU A 330 7.58 10.47 -17.32
C LEU A 330 8.44 9.94 -18.48
N GLU A 331 8.22 10.41 -19.71
CA GLU A 331 9.03 10.06 -20.89
C GLU A 331 10.49 10.44 -20.68
N ALA A 332 10.76 11.68 -20.23
CA ALA A 332 12.13 12.13 -19.93
C ALA A 332 12.81 11.27 -18.83
N PHE A 333 12.05 10.78 -17.84
CA PHE A 333 12.56 9.86 -16.84
C PHE A 333 12.87 8.49 -17.42
N LEU A 334 11.95 7.92 -18.20
CA LEU A 334 12.11 6.60 -18.84
C LEU A 334 13.30 6.60 -19.83
N ASP A 335 13.43 7.66 -20.62
CA ASP A 335 14.55 7.83 -21.56
C ASP A 335 15.89 7.87 -20.87
N ARG A 336 15.98 8.60 -19.78
CA ARG A 336 17.23 8.79 -19.08
C ARG A 336 17.69 7.57 -18.30
N TYR A 337 16.77 6.80 -17.70
CA TYR A 337 17.13 5.82 -16.68
C TYR A 337 16.73 4.39 -17.01
N VAL A 338 15.73 4.19 -17.86
CA VAL A 338 15.20 2.85 -18.12
C VAL A 338 15.59 2.37 -19.51
N ARG A 339 15.50 3.23 -20.52
CA ARG A 339 15.95 2.85 -21.88
C ARG A 339 17.47 2.72 -21.94
N PRO A 340 17.99 1.71 -22.63
CA PRO A 340 19.41 1.63 -22.91
C PRO A 340 19.82 2.83 -23.78
N SER A 341 20.91 3.52 -23.42
CA SER A 341 21.55 4.57 -24.22
C SER A 341 22.19 4.00 -25.48
#